data_152271ff5e7e51286d399287b8eeaabe
#
_entry.id   152271ff5e7e51286d399287b8eeaabe
#
_cell.length_a   1.000
_cell.length_b   1.000
_cell.length_c   1.000
_cell.angle_alpha   90.00
_cell.angle_beta   90.00
_cell.angle_gamma   90.00
#
_symmetry.space_group_name_H-M   'P 1'
#
loop_
_entity.id
_entity.type
_entity.pdbx_description
1 polymer ?
#
loop_
_entity_poly.entity_id
_entity_poly.type
_entity_poly.pdbx_seq_one_letter_code
_entity_poly.pdbx_strand_id
1 'polypeptide(L)'
;MANSILFITDPFESLKQEKDTSIFIMKEALKRDFEVFQCEMNHLTLKDGLSSQCSQIIDENDNLEIAKKNEIKLADFSFCFMRKDPPVDQDYMNCLHLLNIAAQDGTNIINSPNAIKIFNEKIFAMEFSDLMPPTIISADSKRIEEFLKIHEEIVIKPLNGMGGDNIYKVSLDDSESLKKIIDLTEDSKIQIIGQKFLSKINEGDFRILVIDGEPFDYCLARIPKDGSFLGNLAKGGKGVAKKITSKQKEIGDKIGARLKSENILFAGIDIIDDKLTEINITSPTCAVEIFNQTGENLSLIHISEPTRRRL
;
A
#
# COMPACT_ATOMS: atom_id res chain seq x y z
N MET A 1 22.84 12.30 10.91
CA MET A 1 23.46 10.98 11.30
C MET A 1 23.67 10.17 10.03
N ALA A 2 24.92 9.90 9.67
CA ALA A 2 25.17 9.00 8.53
C ALA A 2 24.69 7.59 8.90
N ASN A 3 23.97 6.92 8.02
CA ASN A 3 23.40 5.59 8.20
C ASN A 3 22.29 5.47 9.25
N SER A 4 21.37 6.40 9.33
CA SER A 4 20.16 6.28 10.15
C SER A 4 18.89 6.37 9.34
N ILE A 5 17.88 5.60 9.72
CA ILE A 5 16.59 5.49 9.04
C ILE A 5 15.46 5.72 10.04
N LEU A 6 14.50 6.56 9.66
CA LEU A 6 13.26 6.74 10.42
C LEU A 6 12.09 6.02 9.71
N PHE A 7 11.32 5.27 10.47
CA PHE A 7 10.04 4.70 10.05
C PHE A 7 8.90 5.43 10.75
N ILE A 8 8.00 6.02 9.99
CA ILE A 8 6.75 6.61 10.48
C ILE A 8 5.65 5.58 10.28
N THR A 9 5.17 4.99 11.37
CA THR A 9 4.28 3.82 11.35
C THR A 9 3.08 4.01 12.28
N ASP A 10 2.24 3.00 12.38
CA ASP A 10 1.34 2.76 13.51
C ASP A 10 2.14 2.56 14.81
N PRO A 11 1.51 2.59 16.00
CA PRO A 11 2.19 2.34 17.26
C PRO A 11 3.04 1.06 17.18
N PHE A 12 4.30 1.13 17.62
CA PHE A 12 5.26 0.03 17.47
C PHE A 12 4.74 -1.29 18.05
N GLU A 13 4.03 -1.21 19.18
CA GLU A 13 3.46 -2.37 19.87
C GLU A 13 2.31 -3.03 19.09
N SER A 14 1.73 -2.34 18.12
CA SER A 14 0.69 -2.90 17.23
C SER A 14 1.26 -3.64 16.02
N LEU A 15 2.54 -3.41 15.70
CA LEU A 15 3.21 -4.06 14.58
C LEU A 15 3.52 -5.53 14.91
N LYS A 16 3.19 -6.43 14.00
CA LYS A 16 3.37 -7.86 14.20
C LYS A 16 4.76 -8.29 13.75
N GLN A 17 5.61 -8.65 14.70
CA GLN A 17 7.02 -9.01 14.49
C GLN A 17 7.23 -10.06 13.37
N GLU A 18 6.30 -11.00 13.22
CA GLU A 18 6.43 -12.15 12.32
C GLU A 18 5.90 -11.92 10.90
N LYS A 19 5.19 -10.79 10.64
CA LYS A 19 4.55 -10.60 9.33
C LYS A 19 4.46 -9.16 8.83
N ASP A 20 4.82 -8.19 9.66
CA ASP A 20 4.76 -6.79 9.23
C ASP A 20 5.93 -6.46 8.29
N THR A 21 5.61 -5.88 7.13
CA THR A 21 6.62 -5.49 6.13
C THR A 21 7.54 -4.40 6.65
N SER A 22 7.06 -3.48 7.50
CA SER A 22 7.91 -2.44 8.10
C SER A 22 8.91 -3.04 9.08
N ILE A 23 8.48 -3.98 9.92
CA ILE A 23 9.37 -4.76 10.81
C ILE A 23 10.43 -5.52 9.98
N PHE A 24 10.03 -6.15 8.88
CA PHE A 24 10.95 -6.86 7.99
C PHE A 24 12.02 -5.93 7.41
N ILE A 25 11.65 -4.73 6.95
CA ILE A 25 12.60 -3.74 6.43
C ILE A 25 13.49 -3.20 7.56
N MET A 26 12.96 -2.95 8.77
CA MET A 26 13.73 -2.53 9.94
C MET A 26 14.81 -3.55 10.31
N LYS A 27 14.46 -4.85 10.36
CA LYS A 27 15.41 -5.95 10.65
C LYS A 27 16.54 -5.99 9.60
N GLU A 28 16.22 -5.84 8.33
CA GLU A 28 17.24 -5.81 7.27
C GLU A 28 18.12 -4.55 7.32
N ALA A 29 17.56 -3.41 7.73
CA ALA A 29 18.35 -2.19 7.95
C ALA A 29 19.36 -2.39 9.10
N LEU A 30 18.93 -2.96 10.23
CA LEU A 30 19.81 -3.28 11.37
C LEU A 30 20.94 -4.25 10.97
N LYS A 31 20.66 -5.31 10.20
CA LYS A 31 21.67 -6.24 9.66
C LYS A 31 22.72 -5.57 8.76
N ARG A 32 22.45 -4.36 8.28
CA ARG A 32 23.33 -3.55 7.42
C ARG A 32 23.94 -2.36 8.15
N ASP A 33 23.99 -2.44 9.47
CA ASP A 33 24.58 -1.43 10.34
C ASP A 33 23.92 -0.05 10.25
N PHE A 34 22.62 0.01 9.88
CA PHE A 34 21.84 1.24 10.04
C PHE A 34 21.32 1.38 11.46
N GLU A 35 21.36 2.59 11.98
CA GLU A 35 20.56 2.93 13.16
C GLU A 35 19.10 3.10 12.73
N VAL A 36 18.21 2.35 13.36
CA VAL A 36 16.78 2.33 13.02
C VAL A 36 15.98 3.06 14.09
N PHE A 37 15.10 3.92 13.67
CA PHE A 37 14.19 4.68 14.51
C PHE A 37 12.76 4.55 14.03
N GLN A 38 11.82 4.66 14.97
CA GLN A 38 10.39 4.66 14.70
C GLN A 38 9.71 5.85 15.38
N CYS A 39 8.71 6.41 14.74
CA CYS A 39 7.76 7.33 15.38
C CYS A 39 6.34 7.16 14.79
N GLU A 40 5.38 7.75 15.48
CA GLU A 40 4.01 7.90 14.99
C GLU A 40 3.80 9.28 14.37
N MET A 41 2.74 9.44 13.55
CA MET A 41 2.43 10.73 12.90
C MET A 41 2.22 11.88 13.90
N ASN A 42 1.59 11.59 15.04
CA ASN A 42 1.31 12.56 16.11
C ASN A 42 2.55 12.99 16.90
N HIS A 43 3.70 12.34 16.70
CA HIS A 43 4.98 12.73 17.29
C HIS A 43 5.71 13.81 16.49
N LEU A 44 5.24 14.14 15.27
CA LEU A 44 5.86 15.15 14.43
C LEU A 44 5.62 16.56 14.96
N THR A 45 6.66 17.38 15.02
CA THR A 45 6.60 18.77 15.45
C THR A 45 7.35 19.65 14.45
N LEU A 46 6.67 20.65 13.92
CA LEU A 46 7.28 21.66 13.04
C LEU A 46 7.61 22.93 13.84
N LYS A 47 8.88 23.09 14.15
CA LYS A 47 9.47 24.30 14.75
C LYS A 47 10.94 24.32 14.41
N ASP A 48 11.42 25.35 13.74
CA ASP A 48 12.83 25.43 13.30
C ASP A 48 13.31 24.17 12.52
N GLY A 49 12.45 23.65 11.62
CA GLY A 49 12.54 22.37 10.94
C GLY A 49 11.59 21.33 11.53
N LEU A 50 11.36 20.25 10.78
CA LEU A 50 10.53 19.13 11.24
C LEU A 50 11.33 18.19 12.12
N SER A 51 10.87 17.94 13.35
CA SER A 51 11.44 16.99 14.32
C SER A 51 10.39 15.98 14.78
N SER A 52 10.83 14.92 15.44
CA SER A 52 9.96 13.94 16.06
C SER A 52 10.59 13.36 17.33
N GLN A 53 9.71 12.98 18.27
CA GLN A 53 10.06 12.06 19.34
C GLN A 53 10.20 10.66 18.74
N CYS A 54 11.45 10.23 18.51
CA CYS A 54 11.78 8.96 17.86
C CYS A 54 12.19 7.91 18.89
N SER A 55 11.67 6.71 18.74
CA SER A 55 12.10 5.50 19.46
C SER A 55 13.22 4.82 18.67
N GLN A 56 14.39 4.66 19.27
CA GLN A 56 15.46 3.84 18.67
C GLN A 56 15.09 2.37 18.78
N ILE A 57 15.18 1.67 17.67
CA ILE A 57 14.85 0.24 17.55
C ILE A 57 16.15 -0.55 17.56
N ILE A 58 16.17 -1.63 18.33
CA ILE A 58 17.27 -2.60 18.38
C ILE A 58 16.72 -4.00 18.13
N ASP A 59 17.59 -4.92 17.73
CA ASP A 59 17.26 -6.34 17.60
C ASP A 59 17.77 -7.10 18.82
N GLU A 60 16.87 -7.65 19.62
CA GLU A 60 17.19 -8.54 20.72
C GLU A 60 16.67 -9.96 20.42
N ASN A 61 17.58 -10.85 20.04
CA ASN A 61 17.26 -12.26 19.75
C ASN A 61 16.17 -12.44 18.65
N ASP A 62 16.33 -11.71 17.55
CA ASP A 62 15.39 -11.68 16.40
C ASP A 62 14.02 -11.05 16.70
N ASN A 63 13.89 -10.33 17.82
CA ASN A 63 12.77 -9.47 18.14
C ASN A 63 13.21 -8.01 18.18
N LEU A 64 12.45 -7.14 17.53
CA LEU A 64 12.69 -5.70 17.61
C LEU A 64 12.11 -5.12 18.89
N GLU A 65 12.90 -4.32 19.58
CA GLU A 65 12.53 -3.65 20.83
C GLU A 65 12.89 -2.17 20.80
N ILE A 66 12.21 -1.38 21.65
CA ILE A 66 12.51 0.04 21.86
C ILE A 66 13.60 0.16 22.92
N ALA A 67 14.76 0.70 22.54
CA ALA A 67 15.87 0.94 23.46
C ALA A 67 15.74 2.27 24.19
N LYS A 68 15.56 3.37 23.46
CA LYS A 68 15.48 4.73 24.01
C LYS A 68 14.65 5.65 23.13
N LYS A 69 14.18 6.76 23.70
CA LYS A 69 13.46 7.81 22.97
C LYS A 69 14.30 9.09 22.93
N ASN A 70 14.36 9.73 21.76
CA ASN A 70 15.07 10.99 21.55
C ASN A 70 14.24 11.89 20.63
N GLU A 71 14.36 13.20 20.82
CA GLU A 71 13.88 14.15 19.81
C GLU A 71 14.98 14.34 18.76
N ILE A 72 14.62 14.12 17.47
CA ILE A 72 15.54 14.16 16.34
C ILE A 72 14.90 14.92 15.20
N LYS A 73 15.66 15.77 14.51
CA LYS A 73 15.21 16.42 13.28
C LYS A 73 15.16 15.42 12.13
N LEU A 74 14.13 15.46 11.32
CA LEU A 74 13.99 14.54 10.19
C LEU A 74 15.12 14.70 9.15
N ALA A 75 15.66 15.90 9.02
CA ALA A 75 16.81 16.19 8.17
C ALA A 75 18.11 15.48 8.57
N ASP A 76 18.21 15.01 9.82
CA ASP A 76 19.38 14.27 10.31
C ASP A 76 19.37 12.80 9.90
N PHE A 77 18.25 12.27 9.42
CA PHE A 77 18.16 10.91 8.90
C PHE A 77 18.62 10.81 7.45
N SER A 78 19.24 9.68 7.09
CA SER A 78 19.57 9.37 5.70
C SER A 78 18.31 9.31 4.84
N PHE A 79 17.24 8.71 5.37
CA PHE A 79 15.89 8.71 4.79
C PHE A 79 14.83 8.39 5.84
N CYS A 80 13.61 8.82 5.52
CA CYS A 80 12.42 8.57 6.31
C CYS A 80 11.43 7.74 5.47
N PHE A 81 10.94 6.63 6.00
CA PHE A 81 9.87 5.85 5.38
C PHE A 81 8.52 6.22 5.97
N MET A 82 7.59 6.69 5.12
CA MET A 82 6.19 6.82 5.49
C MET A 82 5.49 5.48 5.30
N ARG A 83 5.23 4.78 6.40
CA ARG A 83 4.71 3.42 6.44
C ARG A 83 3.47 3.27 7.33
N LYS A 84 2.84 4.38 7.71
CA LYS A 84 1.56 4.38 8.40
C LYS A 84 0.49 3.75 7.50
N ASP A 85 -0.25 2.79 8.05
CA ASP A 85 -1.36 2.18 7.33
C ASP A 85 -2.50 3.18 7.08
N PRO A 86 -3.25 3.06 5.98
CA PRO A 86 -4.49 3.80 5.78
C PRO A 86 -5.46 3.63 6.98
N PRO A 87 -6.51 4.43 7.11
CA PRO A 87 -7.07 5.32 6.10
C PRO A 87 -6.26 6.61 5.94
N VAL A 88 -6.27 7.16 4.72
CA VAL A 88 -5.73 8.49 4.44
C VAL A 88 -6.81 9.51 4.81
N ASP A 89 -6.94 9.75 6.10
CA ASP A 89 -7.84 10.72 6.71
C ASP A 89 -7.20 12.11 6.83
N GLN A 90 -7.86 13.04 7.52
CA GLN A 90 -7.38 14.40 7.68
C GLN A 90 -6.06 14.47 8.47
N ASP A 91 -5.88 13.62 9.49
CA ASP A 91 -4.64 13.60 10.28
C ASP A 91 -3.48 13.03 9.46
N TYR A 92 -3.75 11.99 8.66
CA TYR A 92 -2.78 11.47 7.69
C TYR A 92 -2.39 12.56 6.67
N MET A 93 -3.37 13.30 6.13
CA MET A 93 -3.11 14.41 5.20
C MET A 93 -2.29 15.53 5.85
N ASN A 94 -2.57 15.90 7.10
CA ASN A 94 -1.79 16.86 7.85
C ASN A 94 -0.34 16.41 8.02
N CYS A 95 -0.12 15.12 8.36
CA CYS A 95 1.21 14.52 8.41
C CYS A 95 1.93 14.64 7.05
N LEU A 96 1.26 14.31 5.94
CA LEU A 96 1.85 14.44 4.60
C LEU A 96 2.20 15.89 4.25
N HIS A 97 1.44 16.88 4.72
CA HIS A 97 1.79 18.29 4.55
C HIS A 97 3.08 18.64 5.30
N LEU A 98 3.23 18.20 6.55
CA LEU A 98 4.46 18.39 7.32
C LEU A 98 5.67 17.72 6.66
N LEU A 99 5.51 16.47 6.24
CA LEU A 99 6.54 15.71 5.53
C LEU A 99 6.93 16.36 4.20
N ASN A 100 5.96 16.95 3.49
CA ASN A 100 6.25 17.64 2.24
C ASN A 100 7.11 18.90 2.45
N ILE A 101 6.91 19.62 3.55
CA ILE A 101 7.81 20.74 3.93
C ILE A 101 9.22 20.21 4.15
N ALA A 102 9.38 19.16 4.95
CA ALA A 102 10.70 18.57 5.19
C ALA A 102 11.37 18.04 3.90
N ALA A 103 10.58 17.46 2.98
CA ALA A 103 11.08 17.00 1.69
C ALA A 103 11.55 18.17 0.81
N GLN A 104 10.88 19.31 0.82
CA GLN A 104 11.32 20.52 0.13
C GLN A 104 12.61 21.11 0.73
N ASP A 105 12.83 20.93 2.03
CA ASP A 105 14.06 21.30 2.74
C ASP A 105 15.18 20.25 2.57
N GLY A 106 14.98 19.21 1.74
CA GLY A 106 16.00 18.25 1.36
C GLY A 106 15.99 16.94 2.16
N THR A 107 15.01 16.71 3.05
CA THR A 107 14.84 15.40 3.70
C THR A 107 14.38 14.35 2.69
N ASN A 108 15.07 13.21 2.63
CA ASN A 108 14.66 12.09 1.77
C ASN A 108 13.49 11.33 2.40
N ILE A 109 12.30 11.42 1.81
CA ILE A 109 11.10 10.73 2.30
C ILE A 109 10.58 9.77 1.26
N ILE A 110 10.33 8.55 1.66
CA ILE A 110 9.85 7.42 0.85
C ILE A 110 8.48 6.97 1.41
N ASN A 111 7.43 6.89 0.61
CA ASN A 111 7.27 7.44 -0.75
C ASN A 111 7.13 8.96 -0.70
N SER A 112 7.17 9.61 -1.88
CA SER A 112 6.94 11.06 -1.98
C SER A 112 5.65 11.47 -1.26
N PRO A 113 5.71 12.35 -0.24
CA PRO A 113 4.51 12.82 0.45
C PRO A 113 3.53 13.51 -0.50
N ASN A 114 4.06 14.20 -1.50
CA ASN A 114 3.24 14.86 -2.52
C ASN A 114 2.49 13.86 -3.39
N ALA A 115 3.12 12.77 -3.79
CA ALA A 115 2.47 11.71 -4.56
C ALA A 115 1.34 11.05 -3.76
N ILE A 116 1.57 10.72 -2.48
CA ILE A 116 0.52 10.12 -1.63
C ILE A 116 -0.67 11.08 -1.45
N LYS A 117 -0.45 12.41 -1.38
CA LYS A 117 -1.53 13.40 -1.31
C LYS A 117 -2.37 13.47 -2.60
N ILE A 118 -1.71 13.33 -3.76
CA ILE A 118 -2.36 13.52 -5.06
C ILE A 118 -3.09 12.26 -5.51
N PHE A 119 -2.52 11.07 -5.26
CA PHE A 119 -3.01 9.83 -5.82
C PHE A 119 -3.80 9.00 -4.81
N ASN A 120 -5.11 8.91 -5.02
CA ASN A 120 -5.92 7.88 -4.38
C ASN A 120 -5.64 6.52 -5.05
N GLU A 121 -5.36 5.49 -4.30
CA GLU A 121 -4.90 4.17 -4.76
C GLU A 121 -5.84 3.48 -5.76
N LYS A 122 -7.14 3.76 -5.68
CA LYS A 122 -8.16 3.20 -6.60
C LYS A 122 -8.38 4.11 -7.82
N ILE A 123 -8.39 5.43 -7.61
CA ILE A 123 -8.57 6.41 -8.71
C ILE A 123 -7.31 6.46 -9.58
N PHE A 124 -6.12 6.38 -8.97
CA PHE A 124 -4.87 6.38 -9.71
C PHE A 124 -4.76 5.21 -10.70
N ALA A 125 -5.30 4.05 -10.34
CA ALA A 125 -5.37 2.91 -11.25
C ALA A 125 -6.12 3.22 -12.55
N MET A 126 -7.06 4.19 -12.55
CA MET A 126 -7.81 4.60 -13.74
C MET A 126 -6.95 5.24 -14.84
N GLU A 127 -5.75 5.72 -14.52
CA GLU A 127 -4.77 6.14 -15.56
C GLU A 127 -4.38 4.97 -16.48
N PHE A 128 -4.61 3.73 -16.02
CA PHE A 128 -4.34 2.48 -16.74
C PHE A 128 -5.64 1.72 -17.07
N SER A 129 -6.69 2.44 -17.42
CA SER A 129 -8.02 1.85 -17.65
C SER A 129 -8.05 0.76 -18.73
N ASP A 130 -7.10 0.78 -19.69
CA ASP A 130 -6.88 -0.28 -20.68
C ASP A 130 -6.42 -1.61 -20.06
N LEU A 131 -5.76 -1.55 -18.91
CA LEU A 131 -5.32 -2.72 -18.15
C LEU A 131 -6.35 -3.17 -17.10
N MET A 132 -7.37 -2.37 -16.82
CA MET A 132 -8.38 -2.66 -15.80
C MET A 132 -9.56 -3.47 -16.35
N PRO A 133 -10.35 -4.13 -15.49
CA PRO A 133 -11.69 -4.55 -15.88
C PRO A 133 -12.56 -3.30 -16.14
N PRO A 134 -13.69 -3.43 -16.84
CA PRO A 134 -14.68 -2.35 -16.89
C PRO A 134 -14.94 -1.78 -15.50
N THR A 135 -14.80 -0.47 -15.35
CA THR A 135 -14.81 0.21 -14.05
C THR A 135 -15.62 1.50 -14.13
N ILE A 136 -16.39 1.79 -13.11
CA ILE A 136 -17.10 3.05 -12.89
C ILE A 136 -16.74 3.64 -11.53
N ILE A 137 -16.62 4.96 -11.46
CA ILE A 137 -16.55 5.71 -10.20
C ILE A 137 -17.70 6.71 -10.21
N SER A 138 -18.59 6.59 -9.23
CA SER A 138 -19.77 7.47 -9.14
C SER A 138 -20.34 7.51 -7.73
N ALA A 139 -20.97 8.62 -7.37
CA ALA A 139 -21.89 8.70 -6.23
C ALA A 139 -23.33 8.35 -6.66
N ASP A 140 -23.68 8.54 -7.92
CA ASP A 140 -25.03 8.30 -8.44
C ASP A 140 -25.35 6.80 -8.47
N SER A 141 -26.20 6.36 -7.54
CA SER A 141 -26.60 4.97 -7.40
C SER A 141 -27.27 4.41 -8.66
N LYS A 142 -27.99 5.25 -9.45
CA LYS A 142 -28.62 4.83 -10.71
C LYS A 142 -27.59 4.49 -11.77
N ARG A 143 -26.53 5.27 -11.90
CA ARG A 143 -25.45 4.98 -12.83
C ARG A 143 -24.71 3.68 -12.47
N ILE A 144 -24.55 3.39 -11.18
CA ILE A 144 -23.97 2.13 -10.73
C ILE A 144 -24.92 0.96 -11.00
N GLU A 145 -26.22 1.15 -10.83
CA GLU A 145 -27.23 0.16 -11.21
C GLU A 145 -27.25 -0.11 -12.73
N GLU A 146 -27.13 0.94 -13.56
CA GLU A 146 -26.99 0.79 -15.02
C GLU A 146 -25.73 0.00 -15.39
N PHE A 147 -24.61 0.28 -14.70
CA PHE A 147 -23.37 -0.47 -14.88
C PHE A 147 -23.51 -1.94 -14.45
N LEU A 148 -24.23 -2.21 -13.35
CA LEU A 148 -24.58 -3.57 -12.94
C LEU A 148 -25.42 -4.28 -14.00
N LYS A 149 -26.42 -3.61 -14.61
CA LYS A 149 -27.24 -4.19 -15.66
C LYS A 149 -26.43 -4.58 -16.91
N ILE A 150 -25.37 -3.84 -17.23
CA ILE A 150 -24.49 -4.14 -18.38
C ILE A 150 -23.56 -5.32 -18.09
N HIS A 151 -23.08 -5.46 -16.86
CA HIS A 151 -22.01 -6.41 -16.52
C HIS A 151 -22.49 -7.62 -15.71
N GLU A 152 -23.80 -7.65 -15.33
CA GLU A 152 -24.49 -8.72 -14.58
C GLU A 152 -23.97 -8.92 -13.15
N GLU A 153 -22.66 -8.96 -12.94
CA GLU A 153 -21.98 -9.06 -11.64
C GLU A 153 -20.87 -8.02 -11.54
N ILE A 154 -20.89 -7.23 -10.47
CA ILE A 154 -19.83 -6.26 -10.17
C ILE A 154 -19.39 -6.36 -8.71
N VAL A 155 -18.20 -5.85 -8.43
CA VAL A 155 -17.72 -5.58 -7.07
C VAL A 155 -17.80 -4.08 -6.82
N ILE A 156 -18.45 -3.68 -5.75
CA ILE A 156 -18.50 -2.30 -5.28
C ILE A 156 -17.68 -2.14 -4.00
N LYS A 157 -16.93 -1.05 -3.89
CA LYS A 157 -16.06 -0.76 -2.74
C LYS A 157 -15.89 0.74 -2.52
N PRO A 158 -15.67 1.21 -1.26
CA PRO A 158 -15.39 2.62 -0.99
C PRO A 158 -14.03 3.00 -1.58
N LEU A 159 -13.87 4.27 -1.96
CA LEU A 159 -12.59 4.79 -2.47
C LEU A 159 -11.50 4.84 -1.38
N ASN A 160 -11.88 5.08 -0.12
CA ASN A 160 -10.97 5.23 1.02
C ASN A 160 -10.90 3.98 1.91
N GLY A 161 -11.48 2.85 1.49
CA GLY A 161 -11.46 1.59 2.24
C GLY A 161 -10.16 0.82 2.07
N MET A 162 -9.78 0.06 3.11
CA MET A 162 -8.61 -0.83 3.13
C MET A 162 -8.98 -2.22 3.66
N GLY A 163 -8.08 -3.19 3.52
CA GLY A 163 -8.20 -4.50 4.19
C GLY A 163 -9.38 -5.37 3.76
N GLY A 164 -10.17 -4.95 2.77
CA GLY A 164 -11.36 -5.66 2.31
C GLY A 164 -12.66 -5.28 3.05
N ASP A 165 -12.66 -4.16 3.79
CA ASP A 165 -13.84 -3.68 4.49
C ASP A 165 -14.82 -3.00 3.51
N ASN A 166 -16.12 -3.24 3.72
CA ASN A 166 -17.20 -2.70 2.92
C ASN A 166 -17.07 -3.01 1.41
N ILE A 167 -16.51 -4.17 1.07
CA ILE A 167 -16.48 -4.66 -0.31
C ILE A 167 -17.63 -5.65 -0.50
N TYR A 168 -18.47 -5.38 -1.50
CA TYR A 168 -19.62 -6.22 -1.81
C TYR A 168 -19.56 -6.68 -3.26
N LYS A 169 -19.81 -7.98 -3.47
CA LYS A 169 -20.22 -8.49 -4.75
C LYS A 169 -21.72 -8.28 -4.86
N VAL A 170 -22.18 -7.68 -5.96
CA VAL A 170 -23.59 -7.46 -6.27
C VAL A 170 -23.90 -8.04 -7.64
N SER A 171 -25.11 -8.58 -7.79
CA SER A 171 -25.58 -9.21 -9.04
C SER A 171 -27.02 -8.86 -9.31
N LEU A 172 -27.48 -9.08 -10.54
CA LEU A 172 -28.89 -8.84 -10.93
C LEU A 172 -29.86 -9.77 -10.20
N ASP A 173 -29.41 -10.97 -9.84
CA ASP A 173 -30.25 -11.98 -9.18
C ASP A 173 -30.33 -11.79 -7.65
N ASP A 174 -29.49 -10.92 -7.07
CA ASP A 174 -29.51 -10.63 -5.63
C ASP A 174 -30.40 -9.44 -5.34
N SER A 175 -31.56 -9.68 -4.68
CA SER A 175 -32.53 -8.66 -4.29
C SER A 175 -31.96 -7.55 -3.38
N GLU A 176 -30.85 -7.81 -2.66
CA GLU A 176 -30.19 -6.85 -1.78
C GLU A 176 -29.20 -5.95 -2.54
N SER A 177 -28.90 -6.23 -3.81
CA SER A 177 -27.87 -5.51 -4.59
C SER A 177 -28.10 -4.01 -4.65
N LEU A 178 -29.33 -3.58 -4.95
CA LEU A 178 -29.68 -2.16 -5.00
C LEU A 178 -29.54 -1.48 -3.64
N LYS A 179 -29.95 -2.17 -2.57
CA LYS A 179 -29.79 -1.67 -1.21
C LYS A 179 -28.32 -1.47 -0.86
N LYS A 180 -27.46 -2.46 -1.18
CA LYS A 180 -26.01 -2.35 -0.96
C LYS A 180 -25.40 -1.17 -1.72
N ILE A 181 -25.84 -0.90 -2.95
CA ILE A 181 -25.40 0.26 -3.74
C ILE A 181 -25.84 1.56 -3.09
N ILE A 182 -27.09 1.68 -2.67
CA ILE A 182 -27.64 2.88 -2.01
C ILE A 182 -26.94 3.12 -0.69
N ASP A 183 -26.79 2.08 0.14
CA ASP A 183 -26.14 2.18 1.44
C ASP A 183 -24.67 2.61 1.29
N LEU A 184 -23.91 2.02 0.36
CA LEU A 184 -22.49 2.32 0.17
C LEU A 184 -22.28 3.73 -0.43
N THR A 185 -23.21 4.22 -1.26
CA THR A 185 -23.17 5.57 -1.80
C THR A 185 -23.77 6.62 -0.84
N GLU A 186 -24.23 6.22 0.34
CA GLU A 186 -24.98 7.08 1.28
C GLU A 186 -26.08 7.87 0.56
N ASP A 187 -26.94 7.14 -0.18
CA ASP A 187 -28.00 7.74 -1.00
C ASP A 187 -27.45 8.78 -1.99
N SER A 188 -26.48 8.38 -2.79
CA SER A 188 -25.85 9.19 -3.86
C SER A 188 -25.04 10.41 -3.36
N LYS A 189 -24.51 10.36 -2.15
CA LYS A 189 -23.67 11.45 -1.60
C LYS A 189 -22.18 11.14 -1.68
N ILE A 190 -21.79 9.86 -1.59
CA ILE A 190 -20.39 9.43 -1.52
C ILE A 190 -20.01 8.66 -2.79
N GLN A 191 -18.90 9.05 -3.40
CA GLN A 191 -18.35 8.33 -4.53
C GLN A 191 -17.80 6.97 -4.10
N ILE A 192 -18.16 5.95 -4.87
CA ILE A 192 -17.64 4.60 -4.76
C ILE A 192 -17.08 4.13 -6.10
N ILE A 193 -16.30 3.06 -6.08
CA ILE A 193 -15.85 2.38 -7.30
C ILE A 193 -16.64 1.08 -7.49
N GLY A 194 -17.14 0.85 -8.70
CA GLY A 194 -17.72 -0.39 -9.18
C GLY A 194 -16.85 -0.99 -10.27
N GLN A 195 -16.53 -2.27 -10.18
CA GLN A 195 -15.73 -2.99 -11.17
C GLN A 195 -16.43 -4.28 -11.58
N LYS A 196 -16.36 -4.62 -12.87
CA LYS A 196 -16.85 -5.92 -13.34
C LYS A 196 -16.20 -7.04 -12.51
N PHE A 197 -17.01 -7.97 -12.01
CA PHE A 197 -16.52 -9.10 -11.24
C PHE A 197 -15.64 -10.01 -12.11
N LEU A 198 -14.49 -10.38 -11.57
CA LEU A 198 -13.54 -11.27 -12.23
C LEU A 198 -13.58 -12.64 -11.53
N SER A 199 -14.20 -13.63 -12.19
CA SER A 199 -14.41 -14.98 -11.63
C SER A 199 -13.12 -15.71 -11.31
N LYS A 200 -12.00 -15.37 -11.98
CA LYS A 200 -10.68 -15.93 -11.70
C LYS A 200 -10.06 -15.47 -10.39
N ILE A 201 -10.76 -14.67 -9.59
CA ILE A 201 -10.35 -14.40 -8.20
C ILE A 201 -10.06 -15.68 -7.40
N ASN A 202 -10.70 -16.81 -7.75
CA ASN A 202 -10.45 -18.10 -7.15
C ASN A 202 -9.02 -18.64 -7.41
N GLU A 203 -8.33 -18.16 -8.46
CA GLU A 203 -6.93 -18.46 -8.74
C GLU A 203 -5.98 -17.57 -7.92
N GLY A 204 -6.50 -16.45 -7.41
CA GLY A 204 -5.85 -15.49 -6.53
C GLY A 204 -6.02 -14.03 -7.00
N ASP A 205 -5.93 -13.15 -6.02
CA ASP A 205 -5.64 -11.73 -6.17
C ASP A 205 -4.13 -11.57 -5.99
N PHE A 206 -3.42 -11.29 -7.08
CA PHE A 206 -1.96 -11.31 -7.13
C PHE A 206 -1.39 -9.95 -6.72
N ARG A 207 -0.82 -9.87 -5.50
CA ARG A 207 -0.05 -8.71 -5.05
C ARG A 207 1.36 -8.79 -5.59
N ILE A 208 1.72 -7.89 -6.50
CA ILE A 208 3.07 -7.71 -7.01
C ILE A 208 3.65 -6.46 -6.38
N LEU A 209 4.83 -6.57 -5.76
CA LEU A 209 5.54 -5.43 -5.23
C LEU A 209 6.38 -4.79 -6.33
N VAL A 210 6.31 -3.47 -6.44
CA VAL A 210 7.06 -2.66 -7.40
C VAL A 210 8.03 -1.79 -6.64
N ILE A 211 9.31 -1.88 -6.97
CA ILE A 211 10.41 -1.22 -6.27
C ILE A 211 11.23 -0.43 -7.26
N ASP A 212 11.37 0.89 -7.02
CA ASP A 212 12.06 1.82 -7.93
C ASP A 212 11.62 1.69 -9.40
N GLY A 213 10.33 1.39 -9.61
CA GLY A 213 9.75 1.24 -10.94
C GLY A 213 9.84 -0.15 -11.53
N GLU A 214 10.44 -1.12 -10.83
CA GLU A 214 10.59 -2.49 -11.32
C GLU A 214 9.70 -3.46 -10.54
N PRO A 215 8.87 -4.29 -11.19
CA PRO A 215 8.10 -5.32 -10.51
C PRO A 215 9.03 -6.41 -10.00
N PHE A 216 8.81 -6.84 -8.76
CA PHE A 216 9.55 -7.96 -8.17
C PHE A 216 9.18 -9.27 -8.85
N ASP A 217 10.13 -10.18 -9.02
CA ASP A 217 9.96 -11.43 -9.77
C ASP A 217 8.95 -12.41 -9.17
N TYR A 218 8.59 -12.20 -7.89
CA TYR A 218 7.60 -13.00 -7.19
C TYR A 218 6.44 -12.11 -6.71
N CYS A 219 5.25 -12.68 -6.75
CA CYS A 219 4.02 -12.09 -6.21
C CYS A 219 3.43 -12.98 -5.12
N LEU A 220 2.52 -12.43 -4.33
CA LEU A 220 1.68 -13.21 -3.43
C LEU A 220 0.29 -13.39 -4.05
N ALA A 221 -0.05 -14.61 -4.45
CA ALA A 221 -1.42 -14.97 -4.81
C ALA A 221 -2.24 -15.10 -3.52
N ARG A 222 -3.15 -14.17 -3.29
CA ARG A 222 -4.08 -14.14 -2.14
C ARG A 222 -5.36 -14.86 -2.56
N ILE A 223 -5.44 -16.13 -2.22
CA ILE A 223 -6.54 -17.02 -2.62
C ILE A 223 -7.66 -16.88 -1.58
N PRO A 224 -8.90 -16.53 -2.00
CA PRO A 224 -10.04 -16.49 -1.09
C PRO A 224 -10.27 -17.81 -0.37
N LYS A 225 -10.76 -17.76 0.85
CA LYS A 225 -11.28 -18.97 1.52
C LYS A 225 -12.57 -19.43 0.85
N ASP A 226 -12.91 -20.71 1.02
CA ASP A 226 -14.14 -21.28 0.48
C ASP A 226 -15.38 -20.46 0.84
N GLY A 227 -16.20 -20.17 -0.16
CA GLY A 227 -17.42 -19.35 -0.03
C GLY A 227 -17.19 -17.84 0.03
N SER A 228 -15.94 -17.36 -0.10
CA SER A 228 -15.60 -15.95 -0.17
C SER A 228 -15.08 -15.57 -1.55
N PHE A 229 -15.21 -14.28 -1.92
CA PHE A 229 -14.55 -13.69 -3.09
C PHE A 229 -13.44 -12.70 -2.68
N LEU A 230 -13.14 -12.56 -1.38
CA LEU A 230 -12.11 -11.66 -0.88
C LEU A 230 -10.79 -12.40 -0.68
N GLY A 231 -9.77 -12.03 -1.46
CA GLY A 231 -8.42 -12.58 -1.35
C GLY A 231 -7.58 -12.01 -0.19
N ASN A 232 -8.04 -10.92 0.44
CA ASN A 232 -7.30 -10.23 1.50
C ASN A 232 -6.92 -11.19 2.64
N LEU A 233 -5.63 -11.22 3.02
CA LEU A 233 -5.14 -12.06 4.13
C LEU A 233 -5.84 -11.74 5.45
N ALA A 234 -6.17 -10.46 5.70
CA ALA A 234 -6.92 -10.02 6.88
C ALA A 234 -8.34 -10.62 6.94
N LYS A 235 -8.92 -11.02 5.81
CA LYS A 235 -10.22 -11.69 5.70
C LYS A 235 -10.12 -13.22 5.65
N GLY A 236 -8.93 -13.76 5.93
CA GLY A 236 -8.68 -15.19 5.97
C GLY A 236 -8.30 -15.82 4.64
N GLY A 237 -7.93 -15.02 3.66
CA GLY A 237 -7.32 -15.50 2.42
C GLY A 237 -6.00 -16.23 2.68
N LYS A 238 -5.65 -17.18 1.81
CA LYS A 238 -4.39 -17.92 1.86
C LYS A 238 -3.38 -17.29 0.90
N GLY A 239 -2.22 -16.88 1.42
CA GLY A 239 -1.10 -16.37 0.62
C GLY A 239 -0.23 -17.49 0.07
N VAL A 240 -0.03 -17.52 -1.25
CA VAL A 240 0.88 -18.44 -1.94
C VAL A 240 1.81 -17.65 -2.82
N ALA A 241 3.12 -17.69 -2.55
CA ALA A 241 4.11 -17.02 -3.39
C ALA A 241 4.25 -17.75 -4.74
N LYS A 242 4.29 -16.96 -5.82
CA LYS A 242 4.43 -17.46 -7.20
C LYS A 242 5.37 -16.55 -7.99
N LYS A 243 6.07 -17.07 -9.00
CA LYS A 243 6.72 -16.22 -9.99
C LYS A 243 5.67 -15.45 -10.77
N ILE A 244 5.95 -14.18 -11.08
CA ILE A 244 5.08 -13.39 -11.95
C ILE A 244 5.11 -13.93 -13.38
N THR A 245 3.99 -13.86 -14.05
CA THR A 245 3.88 -14.21 -15.48
C THR A 245 4.46 -13.10 -16.35
N SER A 246 4.75 -13.38 -17.62
CA SER A 246 5.18 -12.35 -18.57
C SER A 246 4.16 -11.22 -18.72
N LYS A 247 2.85 -11.53 -18.63
CA LYS A 247 1.80 -10.52 -18.70
C LYS A 247 1.75 -9.65 -17.45
N GLN A 248 1.90 -10.25 -16.27
CA GLN A 248 1.98 -9.53 -15.01
C GLN A 248 3.23 -8.63 -14.99
N LYS A 249 4.35 -9.10 -15.53
CA LYS A 249 5.56 -8.28 -15.66
C LYS A 249 5.33 -7.08 -16.58
N GLU A 250 4.72 -7.27 -17.76
CA GLU A 250 4.38 -6.19 -18.69
C GLU A 250 3.52 -5.10 -18.03
N ILE A 251 2.50 -5.52 -17.27
CA ILE A 251 1.64 -4.61 -16.50
C ILE A 251 2.47 -3.88 -15.43
N GLY A 252 3.28 -4.60 -14.68
CA GLY A 252 4.15 -4.05 -13.64
C GLY A 252 5.16 -3.05 -14.18
N ASP A 253 5.81 -3.34 -15.32
CA ASP A 253 6.77 -2.45 -15.96
C ASP A 253 6.11 -1.13 -16.43
N LYS A 254 4.89 -1.22 -17.02
CA LYS A 254 4.14 -0.03 -17.46
C LYS A 254 3.75 0.87 -16.28
N ILE A 255 3.25 0.27 -15.20
CA ILE A 255 2.88 1.00 -13.98
C ILE A 255 4.13 1.51 -13.27
N GLY A 256 5.17 0.70 -13.18
CA GLY A 256 6.42 1.03 -12.52
C GLY A 256 7.10 2.28 -13.11
N ALA A 257 7.10 2.43 -14.42
CA ALA A 257 7.61 3.62 -15.10
C ALA A 257 6.88 4.90 -14.62
N ARG A 258 5.55 4.82 -14.45
CA ARG A 258 4.74 5.94 -13.95
C ARG A 258 4.98 6.22 -12.46
N LEU A 259 5.08 5.17 -11.64
CA LEU A 259 5.41 5.29 -10.20
C LEU A 259 6.76 5.97 -10.00
N LYS A 260 7.77 5.56 -10.78
CA LYS A 260 9.12 6.14 -10.73
C LYS A 260 9.13 7.63 -11.08
N SER A 261 8.34 8.07 -12.07
CA SER A 261 8.23 9.48 -12.45
C SER A 261 7.63 10.36 -11.34
N GLU A 262 6.87 9.78 -10.41
CA GLU A 262 6.27 10.47 -9.25
C GLU A 262 7.06 10.30 -7.95
N ASN A 263 8.26 9.71 -8.01
CA ASN A 263 9.06 9.37 -6.82
C ASN A 263 8.31 8.45 -5.83
N ILE A 264 7.50 7.54 -6.36
CA ILE A 264 6.90 6.44 -5.61
C ILE A 264 7.86 5.25 -5.74
N LEU A 265 8.69 5.06 -4.74
CA LEU A 265 9.73 4.04 -4.74
C LEU A 265 9.20 2.66 -4.41
N PHE A 266 8.16 2.57 -3.60
CA PHE A 266 7.59 1.30 -3.12
C PHE A 266 6.07 1.29 -3.28
N ALA A 267 5.58 0.37 -4.09
CA ALA A 267 4.16 0.19 -4.33
C ALA A 267 3.78 -1.30 -4.37
N GLY A 268 2.50 -1.57 -4.20
CA GLY A 268 1.91 -2.88 -4.46
C GLY A 268 0.83 -2.76 -5.52
N ILE A 269 0.90 -3.52 -6.59
CA ILE A 269 -0.18 -3.60 -7.57
C ILE A 269 -0.95 -4.90 -7.39
N ASP A 270 -2.26 -4.81 -7.51
CA ASP A 270 -3.16 -5.96 -7.38
C ASP A 270 -3.73 -6.34 -8.73
N ILE A 271 -3.57 -7.61 -9.10
CA ILE A 271 -3.95 -8.14 -10.41
C ILE A 271 -4.82 -9.38 -10.24
N ILE A 272 -5.97 -9.40 -10.89
CA ILE A 272 -6.86 -10.56 -11.00
C ILE A 272 -7.07 -10.81 -12.49
N ASP A 273 -6.90 -12.04 -12.98
CA ASP A 273 -7.12 -12.41 -14.38
C ASP A 273 -6.42 -11.46 -15.39
N ASP A 274 -5.14 -11.18 -15.17
CA ASP A 274 -4.35 -10.23 -15.96
C ASP A 274 -4.95 -8.81 -16.06
N LYS A 275 -5.80 -8.44 -15.10
CA LYS A 275 -6.39 -7.11 -14.97
C LYS A 275 -5.98 -6.43 -13.68
N LEU A 276 -5.48 -5.20 -13.81
CA LEU A 276 -5.17 -4.33 -12.68
C LEU A 276 -6.46 -3.98 -11.93
N THR A 277 -6.45 -4.08 -10.62
CA THR A 277 -7.60 -3.72 -9.77
C THR A 277 -7.31 -2.58 -8.81
N GLU A 278 -6.03 -2.38 -8.41
CA GLU A 278 -5.62 -1.35 -7.44
C GLU A 278 -4.10 -1.11 -7.50
N ILE A 279 -3.66 0.10 -7.16
CA ILE A 279 -2.23 0.48 -6.99
C ILE A 279 -2.07 1.03 -5.58
N ASN A 280 -1.42 0.25 -4.69
CA ASN A 280 -1.22 0.60 -3.30
C ASN A 280 0.12 1.34 -3.12
N ILE A 281 0.09 2.60 -2.66
CA ILE A 281 1.27 3.46 -2.56
C ILE A 281 1.57 3.96 -1.14
N THR A 282 0.69 3.70 -0.18
CA THR A 282 0.86 4.10 1.22
C THR A 282 1.75 3.12 1.97
N SER A 283 1.22 1.98 2.37
CA SER A 283 1.90 0.95 3.14
C SER A 283 1.71 -0.45 2.54
N PRO A 284 2.22 -0.73 1.31
CA PRO A 284 2.06 -2.05 0.71
C PRO A 284 2.72 -3.14 1.57
N THR A 285 2.00 -4.26 1.70
CA THR A 285 2.37 -5.44 2.50
C THR A 285 2.67 -6.65 1.61
N CYS A 286 2.89 -7.82 2.20
CA CYS A 286 3.18 -9.13 1.61
C CYS A 286 4.65 -9.44 1.37
N ALA A 287 5.58 -8.58 1.78
CA ALA A 287 7.02 -8.84 1.63
C ALA A 287 7.48 -10.05 2.44
N VAL A 288 7.00 -10.17 3.67
CA VAL A 288 7.35 -11.27 4.59
C VAL A 288 6.86 -12.61 4.07
N GLU A 289 5.61 -12.66 3.60
CA GLU A 289 5.01 -13.89 3.07
C GLU A 289 5.73 -14.38 1.82
N ILE A 290 6.17 -13.45 0.94
CA ILE A 290 6.97 -13.79 -0.24
C ILE A 290 8.32 -14.32 0.19
N PHE A 291 9.04 -13.60 1.08
CA PHE A 291 10.35 -14.01 1.56
C PHE A 291 10.34 -15.38 2.22
N ASN A 292 9.39 -15.63 3.13
CA ASN A 292 9.30 -16.89 3.86
C ASN A 292 9.06 -18.12 2.97
N GLN A 293 8.45 -17.90 1.79
CA GLN A 293 8.16 -18.99 0.85
C GLN A 293 9.20 -19.14 -0.26
N THR A 294 9.96 -18.11 -0.57
CA THR A 294 10.88 -18.10 -1.71
C THR A 294 12.35 -17.95 -1.33
N GLY A 295 12.63 -17.39 -0.15
CA GLY A 295 13.98 -16.97 0.24
C GLY A 295 14.46 -15.68 -0.43
N GLU A 296 13.67 -15.09 -1.35
CA GLU A 296 14.04 -13.89 -2.10
C GLU A 296 13.72 -12.64 -1.28
N ASN A 297 14.76 -11.90 -0.92
CA ASN A 297 14.67 -10.76 -0.03
C ASN A 297 14.57 -9.43 -0.79
N LEU A 298 13.36 -8.91 -0.94
CA LEU A 298 13.09 -7.65 -1.62
C LEU A 298 13.49 -6.40 -0.80
N SER A 299 13.67 -6.52 0.53
CA SER A 299 14.08 -5.38 1.35
C SER A 299 15.51 -4.92 1.05
N LEU A 300 16.34 -5.79 0.49
CA LEU A 300 17.72 -5.48 0.09
C LEU A 300 17.77 -4.38 -0.98
N ILE A 301 16.79 -4.33 -1.87
CA ILE A 301 16.70 -3.34 -2.94
C ILE A 301 16.37 -1.96 -2.37
N HIS A 302 15.48 -1.91 -1.39
CA HIS A 302 15.07 -0.66 -0.73
C HIS A 302 16.21 0.07 -0.03
N ILE A 303 17.07 -0.67 0.66
CA ILE A 303 18.12 -0.11 1.52
C ILE A 303 19.36 0.28 0.70
N SER A 304 19.62 -0.37 -0.43
CA SER A 304 20.83 -0.13 -1.24
C SER A 304 20.70 0.98 -2.29
N GLU A 305 19.50 1.28 -2.77
CA GLU A 305 19.27 2.20 -3.90
C GLU A 305 19.11 3.69 -3.54
N PRO A 306 18.61 4.12 -2.37
CA PRO A 306 18.43 5.54 -2.06
C PRO A 306 19.72 6.36 -2.10
N THR A 307 20.88 5.72 -1.88
CA THR A 307 22.19 6.38 -1.89
C THR A 307 22.71 6.69 -3.29
N ARG A 308 22.21 6.03 -4.33
CA ARG A 308 22.64 6.26 -5.74
C ARG A 308 22.03 7.50 -6.39
N ARG A 309 20.96 8.06 -5.85
CA ARG A 309 20.25 9.22 -6.41
C ARG A 309 20.82 10.59 -6.02
N ARG A 310 21.90 10.65 -5.24
CA ARG A 310 22.57 11.90 -4.85
C ARG A 310 23.76 12.29 -5.76
N LEU A 311 23.91 11.65 -6.92
CA LEU A 311 24.85 12.01 -7.96
C LEU A 311 24.05 12.34 -9.24
#